data_5c412c326e578856efab9df7b5acd4ea
#
_entry.id   5c412c326e578856efab9df7b5acd4ea
#
_cell.length_a   1.000
_cell.length_b   1.000
_cell.length_c   1.000
_cell.angle_alpha   90.00
_cell.angle_beta   90.00
_cell.angle_gamma   90.00
#
_symmetry.space_group_name_H-M   'P 1'
#
loop_
_entity.id
_entity.type
_entity.pdbx_description
1 polymer ?
#
loop_
_entity_poly.entity_id
_entity_poly.type
_entity_poly.pdbx_seq_one_letter_code
_entity_poly.pdbx_strand_id
1 'polypeptide(L)'
;NCITLQEAHRFQNTIIQRDGMKCWDWDYLEHEIYKGLAKACQDTGDEKIESVCCSSWSQDFGLLNNAGELFYKPVSYRDGRTQGLPYNFSKTITTQDLFKRNGSAISPITSLCQLYSMAQNEPGYLHRAGKLLFIADLVNYNLCGEAITDWTFATASQMINIRTGEWDVELADKMGIPSKILPRVNKTPQVIGRIDRPGIHPKLKDVPVVSGAGHDTAVASLTVFNDQEKIAFLSLGTWAMLGCYDKEINLSRIDDHSISILGLPWGRWGLFCSSVGLWLIQECVRKWEQNGIHTSYNELAKRAADSRINSIIAVNDERFFSPVDMTKEIVNYCKETGQVIPGEPADFAKVIFDSLAKEFGILIEKLEKISGVRFEKIQVVSGGSRNKYLCSKISEFVGIPVITGPAEATSIGNIILQARVMNVLKDEEETGEVIKNSFSFIDAFES
;
A
#
# COMPACT_ATOMS: atom_id res chain seq x y z
N ASN A 1 -3.14 23.80 -16.74
CA ASN A 1 -3.70 22.46 -16.60
C ASN A 1 -3.83 22.13 -15.11
N CYS A 2 -4.93 21.48 -14.70
CA CYS A 2 -5.13 20.98 -13.35
C CYS A 2 -5.90 19.64 -13.37
N ILE A 3 -5.74 18.85 -12.30
CA ILE A 3 -6.49 17.61 -12.07
C ILE A 3 -7.70 17.95 -11.19
N THR A 4 -8.86 17.51 -11.60
CA THR A 4 -10.08 17.55 -10.79
C THR A 4 -10.51 16.12 -10.47
N LEU A 5 -10.79 15.84 -9.21
CA LEU A 5 -11.31 14.55 -8.77
C LEU A 5 -12.82 14.61 -8.60
N GLN A 6 -13.51 13.65 -9.18
CA GLN A 6 -14.93 13.41 -8.93
C GLN A 6 -15.13 11.97 -8.45
N GLU A 7 -15.71 11.81 -7.28
CA GLU A 7 -16.09 10.49 -6.76
C GLU A 7 -17.39 10.04 -7.43
N ALA A 8 -17.31 9.04 -8.29
CA ALA A 8 -18.49 8.46 -8.91
C ALA A 8 -19.17 7.44 -7.99
N HIS A 9 -18.40 6.60 -7.29
CA HIS A 9 -18.94 5.55 -6.45
C HIS A 9 -17.97 5.20 -5.30
N ARG A 10 -18.55 4.89 -4.14
CA ARG A 10 -17.83 4.40 -2.96
C ARG A 10 -18.61 3.27 -2.31
N PHE A 11 -17.91 2.22 -1.93
CA PHE A 11 -18.49 1.08 -1.24
C PHE A 11 -17.51 0.51 -0.21
N GLN A 12 -18.02 -0.24 0.75
CA GLN A 12 -17.20 -0.87 1.77
C GLN A 12 -16.69 -2.21 1.26
N ASN A 13 -15.39 -2.42 1.34
CA ASN A 13 -14.76 -3.70 1.05
C ASN A 13 -15.01 -4.68 2.20
N THR A 14 -15.52 -5.88 1.90
CA THR A 14 -15.93 -6.88 2.88
C THR A 14 -15.11 -8.16 2.82
N ILE A 15 -14.80 -8.68 4.01
CA ILE A 15 -14.21 -10.01 4.18
C ILE A 15 -15.30 -10.96 4.62
N ILE A 16 -15.43 -12.09 3.92
CA ILE A 16 -16.36 -13.17 4.22
C ILE A 16 -15.60 -14.43 4.66
N GLN A 17 -16.31 -15.31 5.36
CA GLN A 17 -15.81 -16.67 5.65
C GLN A 17 -16.24 -17.61 4.52
N ARG A 18 -15.27 -18.32 3.92
CA ARG A 18 -15.51 -19.36 2.92
C ARG A 18 -14.55 -20.52 3.17
N ASP A 19 -15.08 -21.71 3.34
CA ASP A 19 -14.30 -22.95 3.59
C ASP A 19 -13.28 -22.80 4.74
N GLY A 20 -13.66 -22.06 5.80
CA GLY A 20 -12.80 -21.80 6.96
C GLY A 20 -11.76 -20.69 6.77
N MET A 21 -11.67 -20.09 5.59
CA MET A 21 -10.74 -19.01 5.25
C MET A 21 -11.43 -17.64 5.23
N LYS A 22 -10.67 -16.59 5.57
CA LYS A 22 -11.07 -15.18 5.39
C LYS A 22 -10.84 -14.78 3.95
N CYS A 23 -11.90 -14.68 3.15
CA CYS A 23 -11.84 -14.32 1.73
C CYS A 23 -12.38 -12.92 1.49
N TRP A 24 -11.88 -12.26 0.46
CA TRP A 24 -12.57 -11.10 -0.10
C TRP A 24 -13.84 -11.56 -0.79
N ASP A 25 -14.93 -10.83 -0.63
CA ASP A 25 -16.17 -11.08 -1.39
C ASP A 25 -15.98 -10.58 -2.83
N TRP A 26 -15.34 -11.43 -3.65
CA TRP A 26 -14.96 -11.07 -5.01
C TRP A 26 -16.17 -10.76 -5.89
N ASP A 27 -17.26 -11.49 -5.73
CA ASP A 27 -18.45 -11.29 -6.54
C ASP A 27 -19.10 -9.93 -6.22
N TYR A 28 -19.11 -9.57 -4.95
CA TYR A 28 -19.57 -8.25 -4.50
C TYR A 28 -18.64 -7.13 -5.00
N LEU A 29 -17.31 -7.31 -4.86
CA LEU A 29 -16.32 -6.35 -5.34
C LEU A 29 -16.48 -6.10 -6.85
N GLU A 30 -16.56 -7.16 -7.62
CA GLU A 30 -16.74 -7.08 -9.07
C GLU A 30 -18.04 -6.33 -9.42
N HIS A 31 -19.16 -6.67 -8.76
CA HIS A 31 -20.44 -6.01 -8.95
C HIS A 31 -20.35 -4.50 -8.67
N GLU A 32 -19.76 -4.09 -7.56
CA GLU A 32 -19.66 -2.69 -7.17
C GLU A 32 -18.68 -1.91 -8.08
N ILE A 33 -17.63 -2.55 -8.60
CA ILE A 33 -16.74 -1.96 -9.61
C ILE A 33 -17.51 -1.64 -10.89
N TYR A 34 -18.29 -2.58 -11.41
CA TYR A 34 -19.09 -2.32 -12.64
C TYR A 34 -20.18 -1.28 -12.44
N LYS A 35 -20.80 -1.27 -11.28
CA LYS A 35 -21.77 -0.23 -10.89
C LYS A 35 -21.10 1.15 -10.85
N GLY A 36 -19.89 1.24 -10.27
CA GLY A 36 -19.09 2.46 -10.26
C GLY A 36 -18.72 2.94 -11.67
N LEU A 37 -18.28 2.03 -12.53
CA LEU A 37 -17.97 2.33 -13.93
C LEU A 37 -19.21 2.83 -14.70
N ALA A 38 -20.34 2.18 -14.53
CA ALA A 38 -21.61 2.60 -15.15
C ALA A 38 -22.02 3.99 -14.67
N LYS A 39 -21.89 4.27 -13.37
CA LYS A 39 -22.19 5.59 -12.81
C LYS A 39 -21.25 6.67 -13.33
N ALA A 40 -19.93 6.39 -13.42
CA ALA A 40 -18.97 7.31 -14.02
C ALA A 40 -19.34 7.66 -15.47
N CYS A 41 -19.86 6.68 -16.25
CA CYS A 41 -20.37 6.95 -17.60
C CYS A 41 -21.59 7.87 -17.62
N GLN A 42 -22.47 7.81 -16.62
CA GLN A 42 -23.62 8.69 -16.47
C GLN A 42 -23.18 10.10 -16.05
N ASP A 43 -22.28 10.20 -15.07
CA ASP A 43 -21.79 11.46 -14.50
C ASP A 43 -21.00 12.28 -15.51
N THR A 44 -20.32 11.64 -16.47
CA THR A 44 -19.59 12.31 -17.55
C THR A 44 -20.49 12.83 -18.70
N GLY A 45 -21.80 12.63 -18.63
CA GLY A 45 -22.74 13.12 -19.67
C GLY A 45 -22.33 12.72 -21.09
N ASP A 46 -22.03 13.67 -21.95
CA ASP A 46 -21.57 13.41 -23.34
C ASP A 46 -20.04 13.34 -23.48
N GLU A 47 -19.28 13.59 -22.39
CA GLU A 47 -17.84 13.53 -22.42
C GLU A 47 -17.34 12.10 -22.62
N LYS A 48 -16.25 11.97 -23.36
CA LYS A 48 -15.61 10.69 -23.64
C LYS A 48 -14.77 10.22 -22.45
N ILE A 49 -14.78 8.92 -22.17
CA ILE A 49 -13.85 8.29 -21.25
C ILE A 49 -12.61 7.87 -22.04
N GLU A 50 -11.45 8.46 -21.72
CA GLU A 50 -10.22 8.26 -22.50
C GLU A 50 -9.46 6.99 -22.07
N SER A 51 -9.51 6.60 -20.80
CA SER A 51 -8.89 5.38 -20.29
C SER A 51 -9.48 4.92 -18.97
N VAL A 52 -9.21 3.67 -18.61
CA VAL A 52 -9.48 3.08 -17.29
C VAL A 52 -8.20 2.48 -16.76
N CYS A 53 -7.94 2.64 -15.46
CA CYS A 53 -6.81 2.03 -14.78
C CYS A 53 -7.23 1.61 -13.37
N CYS A 54 -6.82 0.42 -12.95
CA CYS A 54 -7.11 -0.10 -11.62
C CYS A 54 -5.87 -0.05 -10.72
N SER A 55 -6.07 0.33 -9.46
CA SER A 55 -5.10 0.16 -8.38
C SER A 55 -5.79 -0.43 -7.16
N SER A 56 -5.05 -1.19 -6.37
CA SER A 56 -5.56 -1.89 -5.19
C SER A 56 -4.47 -2.11 -4.15
N TRP A 57 -4.84 -2.70 -3.02
CA TRP A 57 -3.87 -3.27 -2.09
C TRP A 57 -3.09 -4.40 -2.75
N SER A 58 -1.87 -4.65 -2.29
CA SER A 58 -1.00 -5.73 -2.74
C SER A 58 -1.24 -7.04 -1.98
N GLN A 59 -0.47 -8.05 -2.31
CA GLN A 59 -0.32 -9.35 -1.68
C GLN A 59 -1.38 -10.40 -2.03
N ASP A 60 -2.64 -10.00 -2.21
CA ASP A 60 -3.71 -10.95 -2.48
C ASP A 60 -3.88 -11.22 -3.97
N PHE A 61 -4.26 -12.44 -4.29
CA PHE A 61 -4.34 -12.91 -5.67
C PHE A 61 -5.48 -13.92 -5.85
N GLY A 62 -5.89 -14.07 -7.09
CA GLY A 62 -6.72 -15.18 -7.53
C GLY A 62 -5.97 -16.07 -8.53
N LEU A 63 -6.50 -17.28 -8.77
CA LEU A 63 -5.94 -18.21 -9.74
C LEU A 63 -6.95 -18.47 -10.86
N LEU A 64 -6.48 -18.29 -12.08
CA LEU A 64 -7.19 -18.69 -13.28
C LEU A 64 -6.81 -20.14 -13.66
N ASN A 65 -7.76 -20.92 -14.16
CA ASN A 65 -7.49 -22.21 -14.79
C ASN A 65 -6.93 -22.02 -16.21
N ASN A 66 -6.65 -23.12 -16.92
CA ASN A 66 -6.15 -23.05 -18.28
C ASN A 66 -7.17 -22.53 -19.31
N ALA A 67 -8.45 -22.47 -18.95
CA ALA A 67 -9.50 -21.85 -19.77
C ALA A 67 -9.65 -20.33 -19.49
N GLY A 68 -8.88 -19.77 -18.57
CA GLY A 68 -8.96 -18.36 -18.19
C GLY A 68 -10.07 -18.07 -17.17
N GLU A 69 -10.67 -19.08 -16.56
CA GLU A 69 -11.74 -18.89 -15.58
C GLU A 69 -11.15 -18.75 -14.16
N LEU A 70 -11.63 -17.79 -13.39
CA LEU A 70 -11.26 -17.60 -11.99
C LEU A 70 -11.90 -18.69 -11.12
N PHE A 71 -11.11 -19.69 -10.74
CA PHE A 71 -11.59 -20.82 -9.93
C PHE A 71 -11.14 -20.76 -8.46
N TYR A 72 -10.09 -19.97 -8.14
CA TYR A 72 -9.66 -19.68 -6.79
C TYR A 72 -9.77 -18.17 -6.55
N LYS A 73 -10.83 -17.76 -5.83
CA LYS A 73 -11.11 -16.37 -5.51
C LYS A 73 -10.16 -15.88 -4.43
N PRO A 74 -9.85 -14.58 -4.40
CA PRO A 74 -8.85 -14.03 -3.49
C PRO A 74 -9.15 -14.28 -2.02
N VAL A 75 -8.17 -14.87 -1.32
CA VAL A 75 -8.15 -15.01 0.14
C VAL A 75 -7.40 -13.82 0.71
N SER A 76 -7.92 -13.24 1.79
CA SER A 76 -7.33 -12.06 2.41
C SER A 76 -5.98 -12.39 3.07
N TYR A 77 -5.02 -11.49 2.96
CA TYR A 77 -3.76 -11.55 3.70
C TYR A 77 -3.94 -11.53 5.24
N ARG A 78 -5.17 -11.19 5.72
CA ARG A 78 -5.55 -11.25 7.14
C ARG A 78 -6.03 -12.64 7.57
N ASP A 79 -6.01 -13.62 6.67
CA ASP A 79 -6.28 -15.03 6.98
C ASP A 79 -5.16 -15.62 7.82
N GLY A 80 -5.51 -16.55 8.73
CA GLY A 80 -4.55 -17.17 9.64
C GLY A 80 -3.64 -18.23 9.02
N ARG A 81 -3.85 -18.61 7.74
CA ARG A 81 -3.13 -19.72 7.07
C ARG A 81 -1.62 -19.53 6.97
N THR A 82 -1.13 -18.31 7.12
CA THR A 82 0.29 -17.95 7.05
C THR A 82 0.94 -17.72 8.41
N GLN A 83 0.18 -17.82 9.51
CA GLN A 83 0.74 -17.65 10.86
C GLN A 83 1.78 -18.72 11.17
N GLY A 84 2.96 -18.30 11.69
CA GLY A 84 4.06 -19.19 12.00
C GLY A 84 4.85 -19.73 10.80
N LEU A 85 4.43 -19.45 9.56
CA LEU A 85 5.15 -19.87 8.36
C LEU A 85 6.58 -19.33 8.26
N PRO A 86 6.90 -18.06 8.64
CA PRO A 86 8.28 -17.58 8.58
C PRO A 86 9.28 -18.49 9.30
N TYR A 87 8.86 -19.14 10.39
CA TYR A 87 9.69 -20.13 11.06
C TYR A 87 9.93 -21.39 10.21
N ASN A 88 8.93 -21.85 9.45
CA ASN A 88 9.09 -23.00 8.55
C ASN A 88 9.91 -22.64 7.29
N PHE A 89 9.86 -21.40 6.84
CA PHE A 89 10.69 -20.90 5.76
C PHE A 89 12.18 -21.08 6.03
N SER A 90 12.62 -20.85 7.26
CA SER A 90 14.04 -20.98 7.64
C SER A 90 14.63 -22.38 7.40
N LYS A 91 13.77 -23.40 7.26
CA LYS A 91 14.18 -24.76 6.88
C LYS A 91 14.49 -24.90 5.38
N THR A 92 13.90 -24.03 4.56
CA THR A 92 14.03 -24.08 3.08
C THR A 92 15.00 -23.01 2.58
N ILE A 93 14.96 -21.81 3.13
CA ILE A 93 15.84 -20.68 2.80
C ILE A 93 16.05 -19.80 4.04
N THR A 94 17.29 -19.32 4.24
CA THR A 94 17.55 -18.39 5.34
C THR A 94 16.92 -17.03 5.05
N THR A 95 16.57 -16.28 6.11
CA THR A 95 16.06 -14.91 5.98
C THR A 95 17.05 -14.03 5.20
N GLN A 96 18.35 -14.21 5.46
CA GLN A 96 19.39 -13.45 4.78
C GLN A 96 19.47 -13.79 3.28
N ASP A 97 19.37 -15.08 2.90
CA ASP A 97 19.44 -15.48 1.50
C ASP A 97 18.18 -15.04 0.75
N LEU A 98 17.02 -15.09 1.40
CA LEU A 98 15.79 -14.56 0.82
C LEU A 98 15.89 -13.06 0.59
N PHE A 99 16.37 -12.30 1.59
CA PHE A 99 16.58 -10.86 1.46
C PHE A 99 17.53 -10.49 0.32
N LYS A 100 18.63 -11.23 0.15
CA LYS A 100 19.57 -11.04 -0.98
C LYS A 100 18.93 -11.29 -2.35
N ARG A 101 17.86 -12.07 -2.40
CA ARG A 101 17.11 -12.37 -3.64
C ARG A 101 16.05 -11.33 -3.93
N ASN A 102 15.20 -11.02 -2.98
CA ASN A 102 14.02 -10.18 -3.19
C ASN A 102 14.07 -8.78 -2.53
N GLY A 103 15.09 -8.51 -1.71
CA GLY A 103 15.28 -7.20 -1.10
C GLY A 103 14.25 -6.82 -0.03
N SER A 104 13.54 -7.80 0.54
CA SER A 104 12.49 -7.51 1.52
C SER A 104 12.53 -8.46 2.71
N ALA A 105 12.18 -7.95 3.88
CA ALA A 105 11.99 -8.76 5.07
C ALA A 105 10.87 -9.79 4.86
N ILE A 106 11.02 -10.97 5.46
CA ILE A 106 9.94 -11.96 5.45
C ILE A 106 8.75 -11.41 6.23
N SER A 107 7.59 -11.43 5.61
CA SER A 107 6.34 -11.08 6.27
C SER A 107 5.27 -12.13 5.94
N PRO A 108 4.50 -12.59 6.95
CA PRO A 108 3.48 -13.63 6.74
C PRO A 108 2.39 -13.21 5.76
N ILE A 109 2.17 -11.92 5.56
CA ILE A 109 1.12 -11.41 4.67
C ILE A 109 1.46 -11.50 3.19
N THR A 110 2.73 -11.73 2.83
CA THR A 110 3.21 -11.67 1.43
C THR A 110 2.67 -12.81 0.57
N SER A 111 2.57 -12.54 -0.73
CA SER A 111 2.11 -13.53 -1.70
C SER A 111 2.99 -14.78 -1.70
N LEU A 112 4.31 -14.62 -1.54
CA LEU A 112 5.24 -15.74 -1.41
C LEU A 112 4.85 -16.64 -0.23
N CYS A 113 4.56 -16.08 0.97
CA CYS A 113 4.13 -16.85 2.13
C CYS A 113 2.77 -17.50 1.90
N GLN A 114 1.83 -16.80 1.27
CA GLN A 114 0.51 -17.34 0.95
C GLN A 114 0.62 -18.52 -0.03
N LEU A 115 1.40 -18.41 -1.10
CA LEU A 115 1.63 -19.47 -2.09
C LEU A 115 2.38 -20.66 -1.48
N TYR A 116 3.36 -20.40 -0.62
CA TYR A 116 4.04 -21.46 0.11
C TYR A 116 3.07 -22.24 1.00
N SER A 117 2.20 -21.55 1.73
CA SER A 117 1.12 -22.21 2.50
C SER A 117 0.25 -23.10 1.63
N MET A 118 -0.16 -22.60 0.45
CA MET A 118 -0.92 -23.42 -0.51
C MET A 118 -0.13 -24.63 -1.02
N ALA A 119 1.17 -24.47 -1.32
CA ALA A 119 2.01 -25.58 -1.77
C ALA A 119 2.13 -26.67 -0.71
N GLN A 120 2.14 -26.33 0.57
CA GLN A 120 2.23 -27.29 1.67
C GLN A 120 0.89 -27.96 2.01
N ASN A 121 -0.19 -27.19 2.00
CA ASN A 121 -1.48 -27.64 2.53
C ASN A 121 -2.51 -27.98 1.45
N GLU A 122 -2.45 -27.32 0.29
CA GLU A 122 -3.46 -27.39 -0.76
C GLU A 122 -2.85 -27.39 -2.18
N PRO A 123 -1.84 -28.26 -2.47
CA PRO A 123 -1.09 -28.20 -3.73
C PRO A 123 -1.96 -28.42 -4.98
N GLY A 124 -3.13 -29.02 -4.82
CA GLY A 124 -4.09 -29.23 -5.91
C GLY A 124 -4.56 -27.95 -6.58
N TYR A 125 -4.67 -26.85 -5.85
CA TYR A 125 -5.02 -25.56 -6.45
C TYR A 125 -3.90 -25.04 -7.36
N LEU A 126 -2.65 -25.10 -6.91
CA LEU A 126 -1.50 -24.66 -7.70
C LEU A 126 -1.27 -25.54 -8.95
N HIS A 127 -1.49 -26.83 -8.86
CA HIS A 127 -1.37 -27.74 -10.01
C HIS A 127 -2.41 -27.47 -11.11
N ARG A 128 -3.63 -27.10 -10.71
CA ARG A 128 -4.73 -26.74 -11.62
C ARG A 128 -4.62 -25.33 -12.19
N ALA A 129 -3.84 -24.48 -11.56
CA ALA A 129 -3.70 -23.09 -11.98
C ALA A 129 -2.98 -22.96 -13.32
N GLY A 130 -3.53 -22.16 -14.21
CA GLY A 130 -2.91 -21.67 -15.43
C GLY A 130 -2.20 -20.35 -15.21
N LYS A 131 -2.80 -19.42 -14.46
CA LYS A 131 -2.25 -18.09 -14.16
C LYS A 131 -2.63 -17.62 -12.75
N LEU A 132 -1.71 -16.87 -12.15
CA LEU A 132 -1.92 -16.05 -10.96
C LEU A 132 -2.13 -14.60 -11.37
N LEU A 133 -3.12 -13.93 -10.81
CA LEU A 133 -3.33 -12.49 -10.99
C LEU A 133 -3.61 -11.81 -9.66
N PHE A 134 -2.99 -10.65 -9.42
CA PHE A 134 -3.26 -9.83 -8.25
C PHE A 134 -4.60 -9.09 -8.41
N ILE A 135 -5.07 -8.45 -7.37
CA ILE A 135 -6.43 -7.87 -7.33
C ILE A 135 -6.71 -6.90 -8.50
N ALA A 136 -5.86 -5.91 -8.71
CA ALA A 136 -6.06 -4.98 -9.83
C ALA A 136 -5.83 -5.64 -11.19
N ASP A 137 -4.92 -6.64 -11.28
CA ASP A 137 -4.72 -7.41 -12.50
C ASP A 137 -5.95 -8.26 -12.86
N LEU A 138 -6.64 -8.83 -11.84
CA LEU A 138 -7.91 -9.54 -12.05
C LEU A 138 -9.01 -8.60 -12.59
N VAL A 139 -9.08 -7.37 -12.09
CA VAL A 139 -10.01 -6.37 -12.63
C VAL A 139 -9.66 -6.03 -14.07
N ASN A 140 -8.39 -5.77 -14.35
CA ASN A 140 -7.93 -5.48 -15.70
C ASN A 140 -8.20 -6.66 -16.65
N TYR A 141 -7.91 -7.89 -16.20
CA TYR A 141 -8.21 -9.12 -16.95
C TYR A 141 -9.72 -9.23 -17.28
N ASN A 142 -10.57 -8.97 -16.29
CA ASN A 142 -12.00 -8.98 -16.49
C ASN A 142 -12.47 -7.91 -17.50
N LEU A 143 -11.77 -6.79 -17.63
CA LEU A 143 -12.11 -5.72 -18.57
C LEU A 143 -11.61 -6.00 -19.99
N CYS A 144 -10.38 -6.49 -20.17
CA CYS A 144 -9.75 -6.60 -21.49
C CYS A 144 -9.18 -7.98 -21.85
N GLY A 145 -9.27 -8.98 -20.97
CA GLY A 145 -8.80 -10.35 -21.25
C GLY A 145 -7.28 -10.55 -21.15
N GLU A 146 -6.49 -9.53 -20.81
CA GLU A 146 -5.04 -9.62 -20.75
C GLU A 146 -4.54 -10.12 -19.38
N ALA A 147 -4.01 -11.34 -19.34
CA ALA A 147 -3.50 -11.98 -18.12
C ALA A 147 -2.04 -11.62 -17.86
N ILE A 148 -1.79 -10.38 -17.44
CA ILE A 148 -0.47 -9.83 -17.11
C ILE A 148 -0.51 -9.21 -15.72
N THR A 149 0.67 -9.08 -15.10
CA THR A 149 0.82 -8.33 -13.84
C THR A 149 1.72 -7.14 -14.02
N ASP A 150 1.50 -6.11 -13.23
CA ASP A 150 2.40 -4.98 -13.24
C ASP A 150 3.61 -5.18 -12.29
N TRP A 151 4.65 -4.38 -12.56
CA TRP A 151 5.90 -4.41 -11.84
C TRP A 151 5.75 -4.20 -10.33
N THR A 152 4.82 -3.34 -9.92
CA THR A 152 4.66 -2.97 -8.51
C THR A 152 4.08 -4.11 -7.68
N PHE A 153 3.16 -4.90 -8.22
CA PHE A 153 2.68 -6.12 -7.59
C PHE A 153 3.71 -7.24 -7.62
N ALA A 154 4.35 -7.44 -8.76
CA ALA A 154 5.34 -8.50 -8.91
C ALA A 154 6.47 -8.36 -7.87
N THR A 155 6.97 -7.16 -7.63
CA THR A 155 8.00 -6.92 -6.61
C THR A 155 7.45 -7.04 -5.19
N ALA A 156 6.25 -6.51 -4.92
CA ALA A 156 5.61 -6.61 -3.61
C ALA A 156 5.33 -8.06 -3.20
N SER A 157 5.13 -8.97 -4.17
CA SER A 157 4.90 -10.39 -3.91
C SER A 157 6.06 -11.13 -3.22
N GLN A 158 7.25 -10.54 -3.21
CA GLN A 158 8.53 -11.13 -2.79
C GLN A 158 9.05 -12.26 -3.69
N MET A 159 8.54 -12.37 -4.91
CA MET A 159 8.93 -13.42 -5.86
C MET A 159 9.79 -12.91 -7.03
N ILE A 160 10.13 -11.62 -7.06
CA ILE A 160 11.07 -11.05 -8.03
C ILE A 160 12.50 -11.13 -7.49
N ASN A 161 13.42 -11.58 -8.31
CA ASN A 161 14.84 -11.46 -8.04
C ASN A 161 15.28 -10.03 -8.37
N ILE A 162 15.67 -9.27 -7.34
CA ILE A 162 16.00 -7.83 -7.50
C ILE A 162 17.24 -7.57 -8.36
N ARG A 163 18.10 -8.57 -8.58
CA ARG A 163 19.29 -8.43 -9.43
C ARG A 163 18.97 -8.54 -10.90
N THR A 164 18.02 -9.41 -11.24
CA THR A 164 17.61 -9.64 -12.63
C THR A 164 16.36 -8.84 -13.00
N GLY A 165 15.55 -8.48 -12.01
CA GLY A 165 14.23 -7.87 -12.21
C GLY A 165 13.22 -8.83 -12.85
N GLU A 166 13.43 -10.13 -12.73
CA GLU A 166 12.55 -11.19 -13.26
C GLU A 166 12.03 -12.08 -12.12
N TRP A 167 10.99 -12.87 -12.39
CA TRP A 167 10.53 -13.86 -11.44
C TRP A 167 11.68 -14.80 -11.01
N ASP A 168 11.83 -14.99 -9.70
CA ASP A 168 12.81 -15.92 -9.14
C ASP A 168 12.27 -17.35 -9.23
N VAL A 169 12.45 -17.95 -10.41
CA VAL A 169 11.95 -19.31 -10.71
C VAL A 169 12.60 -20.35 -9.78
N GLU A 170 13.89 -20.18 -9.45
CA GLU A 170 14.58 -21.08 -8.51
C GLU A 170 13.95 -21.02 -7.11
N LEU A 171 13.58 -19.81 -6.65
CA LEU A 171 12.87 -19.62 -5.38
C LEU A 171 11.48 -20.25 -5.45
N ALA A 172 10.74 -20.01 -6.54
CA ALA A 172 9.41 -20.57 -6.74
C ALA A 172 9.46 -22.12 -6.68
N ASP A 173 10.38 -22.74 -7.38
CA ASP A 173 10.55 -24.19 -7.40
C ASP A 173 10.91 -24.74 -6.01
N LYS A 174 11.83 -24.09 -5.28
CA LYS A 174 12.18 -24.46 -3.90
C LYS A 174 10.98 -24.40 -2.95
N MET A 175 10.05 -23.47 -3.20
CA MET A 175 8.84 -23.28 -2.40
C MET A 175 7.68 -24.16 -2.85
N GLY A 176 7.85 -24.98 -3.90
CA GLY A 176 6.80 -25.82 -4.46
C GLY A 176 5.75 -25.04 -5.25
N ILE A 177 6.10 -23.84 -5.72
CA ILE A 177 5.22 -22.96 -6.50
C ILE A 177 5.51 -23.19 -7.99
N PRO A 178 4.55 -23.69 -8.79
CA PRO A 178 4.78 -23.93 -10.21
C PRO A 178 5.04 -22.63 -10.98
N SER A 179 6.22 -22.45 -11.55
CA SER A 179 6.60 -21.23 -12.27
C SER A 179 5.69 -20.91 -13.46
N LYS A 180 5.01 -21.90 -14.04
CA LYS A 180 4.03 -21.72 -15.14
C LYS A 180 2.86 -20.78 -14.81
N ILE A 181 2.51 -20.65 -13.51
CA ILE A 181 1.40 -19.78 -13.09
C ILE A 181 1.79 -18.31 -13.03
N LEU A 182 3.10 -18.01 -13.01
CA LEU A 182 3.59 -16.64 -12.91
C LEU A 182 3.32 -15.90 -14.23
N PRO A 183 2.59 -14.77 -14.19
CA PRO A 183 2.23 -14.03 -15.41
C PRO A 183 3.43 -13.25 -15.97
N ARG A 184 3.29 -12.79 -17.20
CA ARG A 184 4.24 -11.82 -17.77
C ARG A 184 4.19 -10.52 -16.95
N VAL A 185 5.36 -9.99 -16.59
CA VAL A 185 5.47 -8.72 -15.85
C VAL A 185 5.50 -7.53 -16.81
N ASN A 186 4.65 -6.56 -16.55
CA ASN A 186 4.65 -5.27 -17.21
C ASN A 186 5.46 -4.26 -16.37
N LYS A 187 6.70 -3.97 -16.79
CA LYS A 187 7.61 -3.05 -16.07
C LYS A 187 7.35 -1.58 -16.38
N THR A 188 6.77 -1.29 -17.53
CA THR A 188 6.53 0.08 -17.99
C THR A 188 5.03 0.31 -18.12
N PRO A 189 4.49 1.40 -17.54
CA PRO A 189 3.10 1.75 -17.73
C PRO A 189 2.73 1.85 -19.20
N GLN A 190 1.63 1.20 -19.59
CA GLN A 190 1.16 1.15 -20.96
C GLN A 190 -0.33 0.78 -21.06
N VAL A 191 -0.90 1.00 -22.23
CA VAL A 191 -2.19 0.39 -22.58
C VAL A 191 -1.96 -1.11 -22.78
N ILE A 192 -2.66 -1.95 -22.01
CA ILE A 192 -2.53 -3.41 -22.06
C ILE A 192 -3.59 -4.06 -22.94
N GLY A 193 -4.70 -3.39 -23.16
CA GLY A 193 -5.82 -3.86 -23.96
C GLY A 193 -6.91 -2.81 -24.04
N ARG A 194 -8.05 -3.20 -24.61
CA ARG A 194 -9.25 -2.38 -24.68
C ARG A 194 -10.41 -3.11 -24.06
N ILE A 195 -11.34 -2.37 -23.43
CA ILE A 195 -12.51 -2.98 -22.80
C ILE A 195 -13.37 -3.67 -23.88
N ASP A 196 -13.49 -4.98 -23.76
CA ASP A 196 -14.33 -5.82 -24.62
C ASP A 196 -15.01 -6.88 -23.75
N ARG A 197 -15.99 -6.45 -22.97
CA ARG A 197 -16.74 -7.33 -22.06
C ARG A 197 -18.23 -7.30 -22.36
N PRO A 198 -18.89 -8.46 -22.43
CA PRO A 198 -20.36 -8.52 -22.55
C PRO A 198 -21.06 -7.80 -21.39
N GLY A 199 -22.04 -6.97 -21.71
CA GLY A 199 -22.84 -6.25 -20.70
C GLY A 199 -22.20 -5.01 -20.11
N ILE A 200 -21.01 -4.61 -20.56
CA ILE A 200 -20.39 -3.34 -20.17
C ILE A 200 -21.19 -2.16 -20.72
N HIS A 201 -21.17 -1.02 -20.01
CA HIS A 201 -21.80 0.20 -20.50
C HIS A 201 -21.23 0.60 -21.89
N PRO A 202 -22.07 0.98 -22.88
CA PRO A 202 -21.61 1.24 -24.26
C PRO A 202 -20.48 2.26 -24.37
N LYS A 203 -20.45 3.31 -23.54
CA LYS A 203 -19.38 4.30 -23.47
C LYS A 203 -18.00 3.72 -23.12
N LEU A 204 -17.96 2.57 -22.48
CA LEU A 204 -16.70 1.91 -22.10
C LEU A 204 -16.18 0.95 -23.16
N LYS A 205 -16.99 0.61 -24.15
CA LYS A 205 -16.55 -0.28 -25.24
C LYS A 205 -15.34 0.33 -25.95
N ASP A 206 -14.31 -0.45 -26.19
CA ASP A 206 -13.04 -0.07 -26.82
C ASP A 206 -12.23 1.00 -26.05
N VAL A 207 -12.62 1.35 -24.81
CA VAL A 207 -11.82 2.25 -23.96
C VAL A 207 -10.50 1.56 -23.58
N PRO A 208 -9.36 2.23 -23.69
CA PRO A 208 -8.06 1.69 -23.29
C PRO A 208 -8.01 1.31 -21.80
N VAL A 209 -7.47 0.14 -21.49
CA VAL A 209 -7.13 -0.28 -20.14
C VAL A 209 -5.64 -0.05 -19.93
N VAL A 210 -5.29 0.81 -18.97
CA VAL A 210 -3.92 1.14 -18.61
C VAL A 210 -3.49 0.31 -17.41
N SER A 211 -2.26 -0.23 -17.45
CA SER A 211 -1.62 -0.92 -16.33
C SER A 211 -0.17 -0.44 -16.18
N GLY A 212 0.37 -0.54 -14.96
CA GLY A 212 1.77 -0.22 -14.67
C GLY A 212 2.04 0.38 -13.29
N ALA A 213 1.01 0.52 -12.45
CA ALA A 213 1.11 0.83 -11.03
C ALA A 213 -0.16 0.36 -10.32
N GLY A 214 -0.33 -0.94 -10.19
CA GLY A 214 -1.49 -1.53 -9.52
C GLY A 214 -1.43 -1.40 -8.00
N HIS A 215 -0.23 -1.44 -7.40
CA HIS A 215 -0.05 -1.31 -5.95
C HIS A 215 -0.31 0.14 -5.50
N ASP A 216 -1.27 0.34 -4.60
CA ASP A 216 -1.75 1.64 -4.12
C ASP A 216 -0.65 2.57 -3.62
N THR A 217 0.29 2.04 -2.82
CA THR A 217 1.44 2.80 -2.31
C THR A 217 2.38 3.23 -3.43
N ALA A 218 2.64 2.35 -4.39
CA ALA A 218 3.52 2.66 -5.51
C ALA A 218 2.91 3.71 -6.44
N VAL A 219 1.59 3.65 -6.69
CA VAL A 219 0.93 4.67 -7.50
C VAL A 219 0.79 6.00 -6.75
N ALA A 220 0.55 5.96 -5.44
CA ALA A 220 0.52 7.18 -4.61
C ALA A 220 1.85 7.94 -4.64
N SER A 221 2.98 7.24 -4.75
CA SER A 221 4.30 7.85 -4.82
C SER A 221 4.49 8.78 -6.03
N LEU A 222 3.70 8.60 -7.09
CA LEU A 222 3.72 9.49 -8.26
C LEU A 222 3.32 10.94 -7.95
N THR A 223 2.67 11.17 -6.81
CA THR A 223 2.32 12.52 -6.35
C THR A 223 3.49 13.23 -5.67
N VAL A 224 4.62 12.54 -5.45
CA VAL A 224 5.73 13.00 -4.61
C VAL A 224 7.04 13.04 -5.35
N PHE A 225 7.38 11.97 -6.07
CA PHE A 225 8.72 11.79 -6.59
C PHE A 225 8.98 12.63 -7.83
N ASN A 226 9.80 13.64 -7.61
CA ASN A 226 10.52 14.36 -8.65
C ASN A 226 12.00 13.96 -8.52
N ASP A 227 12.64 13.55 -9.60
CA ASP A 227 14.05 13.10 -9.63
C ASP A 227 15.06 14.13 -9.11
N GLN A 228 14.67 15.39 -9.01
CA GLN A 228 15.52 16.49 -8.59
C GLN A 228 15.42 16.84 -7.10
N GLU A 229 14.42 16.33 -6.40
CA GLU A 229 14.18 16.70 -5.01
C GLU A 229 14.50 15.56 -4.04
N LYS A 230 15.22 15.87 -2.97
CA LYS A 230 15.55 14.95 -1.88
C LYS A 230 14.37 14.85 -0.91
N ILE A 231 13.29 14.21 -1.36
CA ILE A 231 12.05 14.08 -0.61
C ILE A 231 11.92 12.66 -0.07
N ALA A 232 11.62 12.54 1.23
CA ALA A 232 11.08 11.32 1.78
C ALA A 232 9.56 11.30 1.61
N PHE A 233 9.02 10.16 1.19
CA PHE A 233 7.60 9.89 1.03
C PHE A 233 7.05 9.18 2.26
N LEU A 234 5.98 9.69 2.86
CA LEU A 234 5.27 9.01 3.95
C LEU A 234 3.79 8.84 3.56
N SER A 235 3.42 7.62 3.16
CA SER A 235 2.01 7.24 3.06
C SER A 235 1.50 6.87 4.45
N LEU A 236 0.65 7.71 5.03
CA LEU A 236 0.17 7.59 6.40
C LEU A 236 -1.33 7.26 6.43
N GLY A 237 -1.63 5.99 6.51
CA GLY A 237 -2.97 5.42 6.70
C GLY A 237 -3.04 4.58 7.96
N THR A 238 -3.81 3.48 7.93
CA THR A 238 -3.82 2.45 8.99
C THR A 238 -2.41 1.90 9.22
N TRP A 239 -1.68 1.64 8.15
CA TRP A 239 -0.25 1.40 8.12
C TRP A 239 0.47 2.67 7.68
N ALA A 240 1.74 2.79 8.06
CA ALA A 240 2.65 3.81 7.57
C ALA A 240 3.73 3.17 6.69
N MET A 241 3.90 3.70 5.49
CA MET A 241 4.98 3.34 4.57
C MET A 241 5.84 4.57 4.33
N LEU A 242 7.04 4.57 4.89
CA LEU A 242 8.03 5.61 4.70
C LEU A 242 9.04 5.15 3.67
N GLY A 243 9.30 5.93 2.64
CA GLY A 243 10.18 5.52 1.56
C GLY A 243 10.85 6.65 0.82
N CYS A 244 11.77 6.27 -0.04
CA CYS A 244 12.42 7.17 -0.99
C CYS A 244 12.65 6.46 -2.33
N TYR A 245 12.81 7.27 -3.37
CA TYR A 245 13.28 6.77 -4.66
C TYR A 245 14.77 6.43 -4.58
N ASP A 246 15.17 5.31 -5.17
CA ASP A 246 16.57 4.94 -5.34
C ASP A 246 16.84 4.58 -6.81
N LYS A 247 17.84 5.24 -7.40
CA LYS A 247 18.26 4.98 -8.79
C LYS A 247 19.00 3.67 -8.93
N GLU A 248 19.79 3.30 -7.90
CA GLU A 248 20.65 2.14 -7.91
C GLU A 248 20.60 1.42 -6.55
N ILE A 249 19.90 0.29 -6.51
CA ILE A 249 19.83 -0.52 -5.30
C ILE A 249 21.22 -1.05 -4.96
N ASN A 250 21.74 -0.63 -3.83
CA ASN A 250 22.98 -1.15 -3.28
C ASN A 250 22.73 -2.01 -2.03
N LEU A 251 22.54 -3.31 -2.25
CA LEU A 251 22.29 -4.26 -1.17
C LEU A 251 23.41 -4.32 -0.11
N SER A 252 24.64 -3.92 -0.45
CA SER A 252 25.75 -3.95 0.52
C SER A 252 25.62 -2.89 1.62
N ARG A 253 24.75 -1.89 1.43
CA ARG A 253 24.45 -0.86 2.43
C ARG A 253 23.31 -1.25 3.37
N ILE A 254 22.62 -2.37 3.11
CA ILE A 254 21.45 -2.79 3.84
C ILE A 254 21.83 -3.89 4.82
N ASP A 255 22.19 -3.48 6.03
CA ASP A 255 22.52 -4.39 7.15
C ASP A 255 21.26 -4.88 7.87
N ASP A 256 20.14 -4.21 7.66
CA ASP A 256 18.89 -4.40 8.38
C ASP A 256 17.77 -4.87 7.46
N HIS A 257 17.29 -6.06 7.74
CA HIS A 257 16.23 -6.72 6.96
C HIS A 257 14.81 -6.16 7.20
N SER A 258 14.66 -5.05 7.93
CA SER A 258 13.36 -4.38 8.11
C SER A 258 13.02 -3.39 7.00
N ILE A 259 13.82 -3.34 5.93
CA ILE A 259 13.55 -2.57 4.71
C ILE A 259 12.94 -3.47 3.65
N SER A 260 12.08 -2.88 2.84
CA SER A 260 11.54 -3.49 1.63
C SER A 260 11.95 -2.69 0.41
N ILE A 261 12.48 -3.39 -0.59
CA ILE A 261 12.77 -2.86 -1.90
C ILE A 261 11.57 -3.18 -2.78
N LEU A 262 10.87 -2.14 -3.21
CA LEU A 262 9.66 -2.28 -4.01
C LEU A 262 9.82 -1.63 -5.38
N GLY A 263 9.21 -2.24 -6.38
CA GLY A 263 9.10 -1.66 -7.71
C GLY A 263 8.18 -0.44 -7.72
N LEU A 264 8.62 0.59 -8.39
CA LEU A 264 7.86 1.79 -8.69
C LEU A 264 7.56 1.85 -10.20
N PRO A 265 6.60 2.68 -10.64
CA PRO A 265 6.29 2.82 -12.07
C PRO A 265 7.53 3.12 -12.91
N TRP A 266 7.50 2.73 -14.17
CA TRP A 266 8.61 2.85 -15.16
C TRP A 266 9.86 2.03 -14.80
N GLY A 267 9.68 0.88 -14.10
CA GLY A 267 10.78 -0.02 -13.77
C GLY A 267 11.75 0.53 -12.72
N ARG A 268 11.34 1.57 -12.01
CA ARG A 268 12.11 2.18 -10.93
C ARG A 268 12.04 1.35 -9.66
N TRP A 269 12.91 1.66 -8.71
CA TRP A 269 12.94 1.06 -7.40
C TRP A 269 12.75 2.12 -6.30
N GLY A 270 12.15 1.69 -5.21
CA GLY A 270 12.08 2.46 -3.98
C GLY A 270 12.51 1.64 -2.78
N LEU A 271 13.11 2.32 -1.81
CA LEU A 271 13.40 1.79 -0.48
C LEU A 271 12.29 2.19 0.46
N PHE A 272 11.72 1.23 1.18
CA PHE A 272 10.60 1.47 2.09
C PHE A 272 10.82 0.83 3.46
N CYS A 273 10.43 1.56 4.50
CA CYS A 273 10.24 1.06 5.85
C CYS A 273 8.74 1.05 6.16
N SER A 274 8.26 -0.03 6.77
CA SER A 274 6.89 -0.13 7.25
C SER A 274 6.83 0.11 8.75
N SER A 275 5.77 0.74 9.22
CA SER A 275 5.43 0.86 10.63
C SER A 275 3.91 0.78 10.79
N VAL A 276 3.46 0.53 12.01
CA VAL A 276 2.07 0.80 12.37
C VAL A 276 1.81 2.29 12.16
N GLY A 277 0.66 2.62 11.58
CA GLY A 277 0.23 4.00 11.34
C GLY A 277 -0.91 4.39 12.28
N LEU A 278 -1.99 4.90 11.70
CA LEU A 278 -3.16 5.37 12.46
C LEU A 278 -4.01 4.24 13.04
N TRP A 279 -3.65 2.98 12.85
CA TRP A 279 -4.31 1.82 13.45
C TRP A 279 -4.51 1.96 14.95
N LEU A 280 -3.49 2.43 15.68
CA LEU A 280 -3.53 2.61 17.12
C LEU A 280 -4.70 3.51 17.55
N ILE A 281 -4.82 4.68 16.93
CA ILE A 281 -5.89 5.63 17.26
C ILE A 281 -7.24 5.16 16.73
N GLN A 282 -7.28 4.46 15.59
CA GLN A 282 -8.51 3.90 15.03
C GLN A 282 -9.13 2.86 15.98
N GLU A 283 -8.32 1.96 16.56
CA GLU A 283 -8.77 0.98 17.52
C GLU A 283 -9.20 1.61 18.84
N CYS A 284 -8.52 2.67 19.29
CA CYS A 284 -8.97 3.42 20.46
C CYS A 284 -10.34 4.07 20.21
N VAL A 285 -10.53 4.74 19.08
CA VAL A 285 -11.81 5.37 18.70
C VAL A 285 -12.91 4.32 18.62
N ARG A 286 -12.68 3.19 17.94
CA ARG A 286 -13.63 2.08 17.87
C ARG A 286 -14.05 1.59 19.27
N LYS A 287 -13.10 1.48 20.19
CA LYS A 287 -13.38 1.08 21.56
C LYS A 287 -14.16 2.13 22.34
N TRP A 288 -13.85 3.40 22.18
CA TRP A 288 -14.57 4.51 22.81
C TRP A 288 -16.02 4.60 22.32
N GLU A 289 -16.25 4.44 21.02
CA GLU A 289 -17.61 4.42 20.45
C GLU A 289 -18.47 3.28 21.03
N GLN A 290 -17.90 2.08 21.20
CA GLN A 290 -18.57 0.97 21.88
C GLN A 290 -18.95 1.30 23.34
N ASN A 291 -18.21 2.20 23.98
CA ASN A 291 -18.46 2.67 25.34
C ASN A 291 -19.28 3.97 25.39
N GLY A 292 -19.85 4.44 24.27
CA GLY A 292 -20.69 5.64 24.18
C GLY A 292 -19.90 6.95 24.18
N ILE A 293 -18.57 6.91 23.98
CA ILE A 293 -17.74 8.11 23.84
C ILE A 293 -17.54 8.40 22.36
N HIS A 294 -18.13 9.48 21.87
CA HIS A 294 -18.02 9.89 20.46
C HIS A 294 -17.00 11.02 20.32
N THR A 295 -16.08 10.86 19.38
CA THR A 295 -15.05 11.86 19.06
C THR A 295 -14.64 11.72 17.60
N SER A 296 -14.08 12.77 17.03
CA SER A 296 -13.53 12.75 15.67
C SER A 296 -12.01 12.80 15.67
N TYR A 297 -11.38 12.28 14.62
CA TYR A 297 -9.92 12.35 14.47
C TYR A 297 -9.39 13.79 14.49
N ASN A 298 -10.14 14.73 13.91
CA ASN A 298 -9.76 16.16 13.92
C ASN A 298 -9.83 16.75 15.32
N GLU A 299 -10.84 16.38 16.12
CA GLU A 299 -10.95 16.81 17.51
C GLU A 299 -9.82 16.24 18.36
N LEU A 300 -9.53 14.95 18.21
CA LEU A 300 -8.42 14.28 18.90
C LEU A 300 -7.08 14.96 18.58
N ALA A 301 -6.81 15.27 17.30
CA ALA A 301 -5.60 15.98 16.92
C ALA A 301 -5.47 17.36 17.56
N LYS A 302 -6.56 18.14 17.64
CA LYS A 302 -6.56 19.44 18.31
C LYS A 302 -6.33 19.30 19.81
N ARG A 303 -7.07 18.41 20.48
CA ARG A 303 -6.97 18.22 21.93
C ARG A 303 -5.66 17.58 22.37
N ALA A 304 -5.01 16.79 21.52
CA ALA A 304 -3.67 16.25 21.78
C ALA A 304 -2.64 17.39 21.99
N ALA A 305 -2.78 18.51 21.28
CA ALA A 305 -1.91 19.67 21.46
C ALA A 305 -2.02 20.31 22.86
N ASP A 306 -3.17 20.22 23.50
CA ASP A 306 -3.43 20.81 24.83
C ASP A 306 -3.05 19.85 25.98
N SER A 307 -2.91 18.55 25.72
CA SER A 307 -2.51 17.56 26.71
C SER A 307 -1.05 17.74 27.14
N ARG A 308 -0.78 17.55 28.43
CA ARG A 308 0.57 17.66 29.04
C ARG A 308 1.27 16.33 29.22
N ILE A 309 0.64 15.22 28.81
CA ILE A 309 1.23 13.89 28.91
C ILE A 309 2.46 13.81 27.98
N ASN A 310 3.52 13.14 28.44
CA ASN A 310 4.77 12.98 27.70
C ASN A 310 5.20 11.52 27.55
N SER A 311 4.28 10.59 27.79
CA SER A 311 4.53 9.17 27.66
C SER A 311 4.69 8.76 26.20
N ILE A 312 5.64 7.85 25.94
CA ILE A 312 6.00 7.35 24.60
C ILE A 312 5.91 5.83 24.62
N ILE A 313 5.25 5.25 23.64
CA ILE A 313 5.13 3.81 23.44
C ILE A 313 5.95 3.34 22.23
N ALA A 314 6.42 2.09 22.25
CA ALA A 314 7.00 1.44 21.09
C ALA A 314 5.85 0.99 20.17
N VAL A 315 5.51 1.83 19.18
CA VAL A 315 4.31 1.64 18.33
C VAL A 315 4.27 0.30 17.59
N ASN A 316 5.43 -0.31 17.35
CA ASN A 316 5.59 -1.61 16.69
C ASN A 316 5.71 -2.79 17.70
N ASP A 317 5.42 -2.61 18.99
CA ASP A 317 5.32 -3.72 19.95
C ASP A 317 4.19 -4.66 19.53
N GLU A 318 4.42 -5.98 19.61
CA GLU A 318 3.50 -7.03 19.15
C GLU A 318 2.11 -6.93 19.82
N ARG A 319 2.04 -6.42 21.05
CA ARG A 319 0.78 -6.19 21.79
C ARG A 319 -0.20 -5.28 21.04
N PHE A 320 0.30 -4.40 20.16
CA PHE A 320 -0.52 -3.43 19.42
C PHE A 320 -1.00 -3.92 18.05
N PHE A 321 -0.55 -5.07 17.56
CA PHE A 321 -0.94 -5.53 16.22
C PHE A 321 -2.39 -6.03 16.15
N SER A 322 -2.89 -6.70 17.19
CA SER A 322 -4.27 -7.23 17.20
C SER A 322 -4.82 -7.35 18.61
N PRO A 323 -4.85 -6.26 19.40
CA PRO A 323 -5.33 -6.30 20.79
C PRO A 323 -6.86 -6.44 20.83
N VAL A 324 -7.36 -7.05 21.88
CA VAL A 324 -8.80 -7.06 22.21
C VAL A 324 -9.26 -5.65 22.62
N ASP A 325 -8.37 -4.89 23.25
CA ASP A 325 -8.63 -3.54 23.75
C ASP A 325 -7.33 -2.72 23.70
N MET A 326 -7.19 -1.91 22.67
CA MET A 326 -6.01 -1.06 22.44
C MET A 326 -5.75 -0.10 23.61
N THR A 327 -6.81 0.46 24.20
CA THR A 327 -6.65 1.43 25.30
C THR A 327 -6.05 0.76 26.52
N LYS A 328 -6.43 -0.47 26.82
CA LYS A 328 -5.84 -1.25 27.91
C LYS A 328 -4.38 -1.59 27.67
N GLU A 329 -4.02 -1.96 26.43
CA GLU A 329 -2.64 -2.29 26.10
C GLU A 329 -1.71 -1.08 26.21
N ILE A 330 -2.18 0.12 25.80
CA ILE A 330 -1.42 1.38 25.99
C ILE A 330 -1.24 1.67 27.49
N VAL A 331 -2.30 1.52 28.30
CA VAL A 331 -2.23 1.69 29.77
C VAL A 331 -1.24 0.70 30.38
N ASN A 332 -1.30 -0.58 29.99
CA ASN A 332 -0.39 -1.62 30.49
C ASN A 332 1.06 -1.30 30.12
N TYR A 333 1.32 -0.90 28.89
CA TYR A 333 2.66 -0.48 28.45
C TYR A 333 3.21 0.67 29.30
N CYS A 334 2.41 1.73 29.51
CA CYS A 334 2.83 2.86 30.34
C CYS A 334 3.11 2.44 31.80
N LYS A 335 2.29 1.55 32.37
CA LYS A 335 2.53 1.01 33.72
C LYS A 335 3.83 0.21 33.80
N GLU A 336 4.05 -0.70 32.86
CA GLU A 336 5.24 -1.57 32.82
C GLU A 336 6.52 -0.76 32.65
N THR A 337 6.45 0.34 31.92
CA THR A 337 7.61 1.24 31.65
C THR A 337 7.72 2.40 32.64
N GLY A 338 6.87 2.45 33.68
CA GLY A 338 6.91 3.49 34.70
C GLY A 338 6.55 4.90 34.20
N GLN A 339 5.77 4.99 33.12
CA GLN A 339 5.37 6.26 32.51
C GLN A 339 4.00 6.73 33.03
N VAL A 340 3.67 8.00 32.77
CA VAL A 340 2.36 8.55 33.09
C VAL A 340 1.28 7.86 32.28
N ILE A 341 0.21 7.45 32.96
CA ILE A 341 -0.89 6.69 32.33
C ILE A 341 -1.87 7.69 31.69
N PRO A 342 -2.23 7.53 30.40
CA PRO A 342 -3.23 8.38 29.78
C PRO A 342 -4.61 8.18 30.43
N GLY A 343 -5.30 9.29 30.77
CA GLY A 343 -6.57 9.27 31.49
C GLY A 343 -7.78 9.57 30.62
N GLU A 344 -7.63 10.38 29.56
CA GLU A 344 -8.71 10.78 28.68
C GLU A 344 -8.34 10.61 27.18
N PRO A 345 -9.29 10.61 26.25
CA PRO A 345 -9.02 10.41 24.82
C PRO A 345 -7.93 11.32 24.24
N ALA A 346 -7.82 12.57 24.73
CA ALA A 346 -6.78 13.49 24.31
C ALA A 346 -5.37 13.02 24.69
N ASP A 347 -5.22 12.46 25.89
CA ASP A 347 -3.93 11.91 26.36
C ASP A 347 -3.51 10.70 25.49
N PHE A 348 -4.43 9.78 25.23
CA PHE A 348 -4.15 8.66 24.33
C PHE A 348 -3.74 9.13 22.94
N ALA A 349 -4.45 10.11 22.39
CA ALA A 349 -4.14 10.67 21.09
C ALA A 349 -2.72 11.26 21.06
N LYS A 350 -2.36 12.04 22.10
CA LYS A 350 -1.01 12.62 22.22
C LYS A 350 0.05 11.55 22.33
N VAL A 351 -0.11 10.56 23.23
CA VAL A 351 0.83 9.44 23.38
C VAL A 351 1.04 8.73 22.04
N ILE A 352 -0.03 8.44 21.32
CA ILE A 352 0.05 7.76 20.01
C ILE A 352 0.77 8.64 18.97
N PHE A 353 0.36 9.89 18.82
CA PHE A 353 0.90 10.76 17.76
C PHE A 353 2.37 11.13 18.02
N ASP A 354 2.76 11.43 19.26
CA ASP A 354 4.15 11.70 19.62
C ASP A 354 5.03 10.45 19.42
N SER A 355 4.50 9.27 19.76
CA SER A 355 5.20 7.98 19.55
C SER A 355 5.39 7.67 18.06
N LEU A 356 4.36 7.88 17.24
CA LEU A 356 4.45 7.72 15.78
C LEU A 356 5.46 8.70 15.19
N ALA A 357 5.42 9.98 15.59
CA ALA A 357 6.36 10.97 15.11
C ALA A 357 7.81 10.60 15.44
N LYS A 358 8.07 10.11 16.65
CA LYS A 358 9.38 9.61 17.07
C LYS A 358 9.82 8.41 16.22
N GLU A 359 8.92 7.45 15.98
CA GLU A 359 9.20 6.27 15.15
C GLU A 359 9.58 6.68 13.73
N PHE A 360 8.83 7.62 13.14
CA PHE A 360 9.14 8.09 11.79
C PHE A 360 10.48 8.82 11.73
N GLY A 361 10.89 9.51 12.81
CA GLY A 361 12.23 10.07 12.93
C GLY A 361 13.32 8.99 12.84
N ILE A 362 13.17 7.90 13.58
CA ILE A 362 14.08 6.74 13.53
C ILE A 362 14.14 6.14 12.13
N LEU A 363 12.98 6.00 11.47
CA LEU A 363 12.91 5.43 10.13
C LEU A 363 13.52 6.35 9.06
N ILE A 364 13.41 7.67 9.19
CA ILE A 364 14.08 8.65 8.32
C ILE A 364 15.60 8.52 8.43
N GLU A 365 16.16 8.54 9.64
CA GLU A 365 17.59 8.37 9.85
C GLU A 365 18.11 7.05 9.23
N LYS A 366 17.32 5.99 9.37
CA LYS A 366 17.61 4.69 8.78
C LYS A 366 17.63 4.76 7.24
N LEU A 367 16.62 5.36 6.62
CA LEU A 367 16.56 5.51 5.16
C LEU A 367 17.70 6.38 4.65
N GLU A 368 18.05 7.48 5.33
CA GLU A 368 19.21 8.32 4.99
C GLU A 368 20.53 7.53 5.01
N LYS A 369 20.72 6.71 6.04
CA LYS A 369 21.91 5.85 6.16
C LYS A 369 22.04 4.87 4.99
N ILE A 370 20.92 4.26 4.59
CA ILE A 370 20.92 3.19 3.58
C ILE A 370 20.95 3.76 2.17
N SER A 371 20.13 4.76 1.87
CA SER A 371 20.09 5.40 0.54
C SER A 371 21.33 6.25 0.28
N GLY A 372 21.97 6.76 1.34
CA GLY A 372 23.03 7.77 1.25
C GLY A 372 22.53 9.16 0.85
N VAL A 373 21.22 9.34 0.85
CA VAL A 373 20.56 10.62 0.55
C VAL A 373 20.18 11.30 1.85
N ARG A 374 20.58 12.56 2.03
CA ARG A 374 20.08 13.42 3.09
C ARG A 374 18.79 14.08 2.60
N PHE A 375 17.67 13.83 3.31
CA PHE A 375 16.40 14.40 2.92
C PHE A 375 16.31 15.87 3.33
N GLU A 376 15.68 16.66 2.47
CA GLU A 376 15.43 18.09 2.70
C GLU A 376 14.00 18.35 3.16
N LYS A 377 13.08 17.42 2.89
CA LYS A 377 11.69 17.48 3.31
C LYS A 377 11.02 16.10 3.33
N ILE A 378 9.92 15.99 4.06
CA ILE A 378 9.06 14.82 4.08
C ILE A 378 7.71 15.20 3.48
N GLN A 379 7.24 14.46 2.49
CA GLN A 379 5.87 14.63 2.00
C GLN A 379 4.97 13.54 2.57
N VAL A 380 4.00 13.97 3.39
CA VAL A 380 2.98 13.09 3.97
C VAL A 380 1.75 13.10 3.09
N VAL A 381 1.31 11.91 2.70
CA VAL A 381 0.11 11.71 1.87
C VAL A 381 -0.89 10.77 2.56
N SER A 382 -2.03 10.54 1.93
CA SER A 382 -3.13 9.72 2.44
C SER A 382 -3.85 10.41 3.62
N GLY A 383 -4.74 9.69 4.31
CA GLY A 383 -5.61 10.24 5.36
C GLY A 383 -4.86 10.96 6.50
N GLY A 384 -3.66 10.49 6.83
CA GLY A 384 -2.82 11.08 7.88
C GLY A 384 -2.30 12.48 7.57
N SER A 385 -2.22 12.87 6.29
CA SER A 385 -1.83 14.23 5.90
C SER A 385 -2.77 15.32 6.44
N ARG A 386 -3.99 14.94 6.81
CA ARG A 386 -4.98 15.85 7.42
C ARG A 386 -4.74 16.10 8.92
N ASN A 387 -3.89 15.30 9.58
CA ASN A 387 -3.58 15.43 11.00
C ASN A 387 -2.43 16.43 11.19
N LYS A 388 -2.78 17.71 11.32
CA LYS A 388 -1.82 18.81 11.48
C LYS A 388 -0.90 18.61 12.68
N TYR A 389 -1.44 18.16 13.82
CA TYR A 389 -0.64 17.92 15.02
C TYR A 389 0.45 16.88 14.77
N LEU A 390 0.08 15.73 14.20
CA LEU A 390 1.06 14.67 13.91
C LEU A 390 2.10 15.14 12.89
N CYS A 391 1.68 15.81 11.80
CA CYS A 391 2.60 16.36 10.80
C CYS A 391 3.60 17.36 11.42
N SER A 392 3.15 18.25 12.31
CA SER A 392 4.02 19.17 13.03
C SER A 392 4.99 18.43 13.95
N LYS A 393 4.53 17.38 14.67
CA LYS A 393 5.40 16.57 15.53
C LYS A 393 6.42 15.76 14.74
N ILE A 394 6.07 15.24 13.58
CA ILE A 394 7.06 14.58 12.69
C ILE A 394 8.16 15.59 12.31
N SER A 395 7.78 16.79 11.91
CA SER A 395 8.73 17.84 11.55
C SER A 395 9.64 18.22 12.72
N GLU A 396 9.07 18.34 13.93
CA GLU A 396 9.82 18.63 15.16
C GLU A 396 10.85 17.55 15.49
N PHE A 397 10.44 16.26 15.42
CA PHE A 397 11.33 15.13 15.74
C PHE A 397 12.42 14.90 14.68
N VAL A 398 12.09 15.09 13.39
CA VAL A 398 13.04 14.85 12.31
C VAL A 398 13.93 16.06 12.04
N GLY A 399 13.49 17.27 12.36
CA GLY A 399 14.23 18.52 12.14
C GLY A 399 14.22 19.00 10.69
N ILE A 400 13.33 18.51 9.84
CA ILE A 400 13.14 18.96 8.46
C ILE A 400 11.66 19.24 8.18
N PRO A 401 11.33 20.09 7.20
CA PRO A 401 9.96 20.43 6.86
C PRO A 401 9.10 19.22 6.47
N VAL A 402 7.87 19.20 6.97
CA VAL A 402 6.83 18.27 6.53
C VAL A 402 5.84 19.01 5.65
N ILE A 403 5.67 18.52 4.43
CA ILE A 403 4.69 19.03 3.47
C ILE A 403 3.53 18.05 3.43
N THR A 404 2.31 18.56 3.59
CA THR A 404 1.12 17.73 3.45
C THR A 404 0.71 17.67 1.98
N GLY A 405 0.68 16.46 1.44
CA GLY A 405 0.21 16.18 0.08
C GLY A 405 -1.27 15.81 0.03
N PRO A 406 -1.74 15.42 -1.14
CA PRO A 406 -3.14 15.09 -1.32
C PRO A 406 -3.56 13.86 -0.51
N ALA A 407 -4.74 13.94 0.11
CA ALA A 407 -5.31 12.82 0.87
C ALA A 407 -5.69 11.63 -0.03
N GLU A 408 -6.07 11.91 -1.28
CA GLU A 408 -6.43 10.90 -2.29
C GLU A 408 -5.25 10.63 -3.26
N ALA A 409 -4.03 10.52 -2.71
CA ALA A 409 -2.79 10.38 -3.48
C ALA A 409 -2.82 9.17 -4.45
N THR A 410 -3.42 8.05 -4.05
CA THR A 410 -3.58 6.86 -4.90
C THR A 410 -4.40 7.18 -6.16
N SER A 411 -5.56 7.82 -5.99
CA SER A 411 -6.42 8.18 -7.13
C SER A 411 -5.73 9.20 -8.06
N ILE A 412 -5.05 10.18 -7.48
CA ILE A 412 -4.30 11.20 -8.22
C ILE A 412 -3.13 10.57 -8.98
N GLY A 413 -2.35 9.74 -8.32
CA GLY A 413 -1.25 9.02 -8.96
C GLY A 413 -1.73 8.13 -10.10
N ASN A 414 -2.90 7.48 -9.93
CA ASN A 414 -3.53 6.68 -10.99
C ASN A 414 -3.93 7.55 -12.19
N ILE A 415 -4.49 8.74 -11.98
CA ILE A 415 -4.81 9.70 -13.05
C ILE A 415 -3.54 10.18 -13.74
N ILE A 416 -2.50 10.52 -12.99
CA ILE A 416 -1.18 10.90 -13.53
C ILE A 416 -0.62 9.79 -14.42
N LEU A 417 -0.67 8.54 -13.96
CA LEU A 417 -0.22 7.39 -14.72
C LEU A 417 -0.94 7.30 -16.07
N GLN A 418 -2.27 7.38 -16.04
CA GLN A 418 -3.09 7.36 -17.25
C GLN A 418 -2.75 8.53 -18.17
N ALA A 419 -2.67 9.75 -17.64
CA ALA A 419 -2.34 10.95 -18.41
C ALA A 419 -0.96 10.85 -19.10
N ARG A 420 0.03 10.26 -18.41
CA ARG A 420 1.37 10.01 -18.99
C ARG A 420 1.31 8.95 -20.10
N VAL A 421 0.63 7.83 -19.86
CA VAL A 421 0.48 6.74 -20.86
C VAL A 421 -0.30 7.21 -22.10
N MET A 422 -1.31 8.04 -21.90
CA MET A 422 -2.13 8.60 -22.96
C MET A 422 -1.51 9.85 -23.63
N ASN A 423 -0.27 10.23 -23.27
CA ASN A 423 0.46 11.40 -23.77
C ASN A 423 -0.25 12.74 -23.54
N VAL A 424 -1.09 12.84 -22.52
CA VAL A 424 -1.69 14.10 -22.04
C VAL A 424 -0.68 14.89 -21.24
N LEU A 425 0.15 14.20 -20.44
CA LEU A 425 1.33 14.74 -19.74
C LEU A 425 2.60 14.16 -20.39
N LYS A 426 3.58 15.00 -20.68
CA LYS A 426 4.78 14.62 -21.43
C LYS A 426 5.89 14.03 -20.54
N ASP A 427 6.14 14.66 -19.41
CA ASP A 427 7.28 14.35 -18.56
C ASP A 427 6.98 14.59 -17.06
N GLU A 428 7.98 14.46 -16.22
CA GLU A 428 7.86 14.63 -14.78
C GLU A 428 7.76 16.11 -14.38
N GLU A 429 8.34 17.02 -15.15
CA GLU A 429 8.29 18.45 -14.90
C GLU A 429 6.84 18.96 -15.09
N GLU A 430 6.21 18.65 -16.22
CA GLU A 430 4.81 18.99 -16.48
C GLU A 430 3.88 18.32 -15.46
N THR A 431 4.19 17.07 -15.06
CA THR A 431 3.46 16.35 -14.00
C THR A 431 3.54 17.12 -12.69
N GLY A 432 4.73 17.55 -12.27
CA GLY A 432 4.95 18.32 -11.06
C GLY A 432 4.21 19.65 -11.05
N GLU A 433 4.20 20.38 -12.17
CA GLU A 433 3.44 21.62 -12.33
C GLU A 433 1.93 21.37 -12.18
N VAL A 434 1.40 20.34 -12.85
CA VAL A 434 -0.02 20.00 -12.77
C VAL A 434 -0.43 19.63 -11.36
N ILE A 435 0.38 18.86 -10.63
CA ILE A 435 0.12 18.52 -9.23
C ILE A 435 0.11 19.80 -8.37
N LYS A 436 1.11 20.68 -8.51
CA LYS A 436 1.19 21.95 -7.77
C LYS A 436 -0.01 22.85 -8.04
N ASN A 437 -0.49 22.91 -9.27
CA ASN A 437 -1.64 23.71 -9.65
C ASN A 437 -2.98 23.09 -9.22
N SER A 438 -3.02 21.80 -8.95
CA SER A 438 -4.26 21.07 -8.64
C SER A 438 -4.54 20.98 -7.15
N PHE A 439 -3.50 20.99 -6.30
CA PHE A 439 -3.63 20.69 -4.87
C PHE A 439 -2.86 21.71 -4.04
N SER A 440 -3.47 22.12 -2.92
CA SER A 440 -2.80 22.99 -1.94
C SER A 440 -1.83 22.14 -1.10
N PHE A 441 -0.55 22.42 -1.21
CA PHE A 441 0.47 21.88 -0.30
C PHE A 441 0.58 22.85 0.87
N ILE A 442 0.33 22.34 2.08
CA ILE A 442 0.42 23.13 3.32
C ILE A 442 1.74 22.75 3.99
N ASP A 443 2.61 23.70 4.18
CA ASP A 443 3.76 23.56 5.05
C ASP A 443 3.29 23.48 6.51
N ALA A 444 3.59 22.36 7.17
CA ALA A 444 3.17 22.18 8.57
C ALA A 444 3.89 23.11 9.55
N PHE A 445 4.92 23.83 9.09
CA PHE A 445 5.64 24.84 9.91
C PHE A 445 4.96 26.22 9.91
N GLU A 446 4.18 26.55 8.87
CA GLU A 446 3.58 27.89 8.72
C GLU A 446 2.14 28.00 9.25
N SER A 447 1.61 26.97 9.92
CA SER A 447 0.20 26.96 10.37
C SER A 447 0.03 26.96 11.89
#